data_c21a00d7a3e6391b6b746f8fa50f9393
#
_entry.id   c21a00d7a3e6391b6b746f8fa50f9393
#
_cell.length_a   1.000
_cell.length_b   1.000
_cell.length_c   1.000
_cell.angle_alpha   90.00
_cell.angle_beta   90.00
_cell.angle_gamma   90.00
#
_symmetry.space_group_name_H-M   'P 1'
#
loop_
_entity.id
_entity.type
_entity.pdbx_description
1 polymer ?
#
loop_
_entity_poly.entity_id
_entity_poly.type
_entity_poly.pdbx_seq_one_letter_code
_entity_poly.pdbx_strand_id
1 'polypeptide(L)'
;MTSASVSAGADSFVHHAFYYEDLDEYAEVTEAFVGDGLGRDEAVLVAVPTARFDLLRRRLPRDEPHLQLVDMSRPGRNPGRIIPLWHDFVTENTDAGRGVRGIGEPVWAGRTPAELAECQWHEMLLNLAFANAPAFPLMCPYDVSGLDPATLDAARRSHPLTYSRGRFERSEVFAGVPDPSEDFDVPL
;
A
#
# COMPACT_ATOMS: atom_id res chain seq x y z
N MET A 1 19.45 -12.66 14.00
CA MET A 1 18.03 -12.40 13.70
C MET A 1 17.97 -12.18 12.18
N THR A 2 17.42 -13.16 11.47
CA THR A 2 17.44 -13.18 10.01
C THR A 2 16.30 -12.29 9.51
N SER A 3 16.65 -11.09 9.02
CA SER A 3 15.71 -10.24 8.31
C SER A 3 15.17 -11.04 7.12
N ALA A 4 13.87 -11.30 7.11
CA ALA A 4 13.19 -11.84 5.94
C ALA A 4 13.11 -10.71 4.92
N SER A 5 14.20 -10.51 4.17
CA SER A 5 14.16 -9.69 2.97
C SER A 5 13.20 -10.37 2.01
N VAL A 6 12.09 -9.71 1.68
CA VAL A 6 11.34 -10.04 0.47
C VAL A 6 12.31 -9.76 -0.66
N SER A 7 12.98 -10.80 -1.13
CA SER A 7 13.71 -10.74 -2.38
C SER A 7 12.66 -10.50 -3.46
N ALA A 8 12.52 -9.24 -3.84
CA ALA A 8 11.78 -8.83 -5.01
C ALA A 8 12.58 -9.28 -6.24
N GLY A 9 12.56 -10.57 -6.50
CA GLY A 9 12.73 -11.19 -7.78
C GLY A 9 11.38 -11.38 -8.42
N ALA A 10 10.46 -10.43 -8.21
CA ALA A 10 9.15 -10.48 -8.81
C ALA A 10 9.21 -9.70 -10.11
N ASP A 11 9.02 -10.38 -11.23
CA ASP A 11 8.81 -9.78 -12.55
C ASP A 11 7.42 -9.10 -12.66
N SER A 12 6.76 -8.80 -11.53
CA SER A 12 5.39 -8.29 -11.47
C SER A 12 5.12 -7.42 -10.26
N PHE A 13 4.04 -6.64 -10.33
CA PHE A 13 3.48 -5.88 -9.20
C PHE A 13 3.18 -6.78 -8.00
N VAL A 14 3.63 -6.38 -6.82
CA VAL A 14 3.41 -7.11 -5.56
C VAL A 14 2.61 -6.25 -4.60
N HIS A 15 1.32 -6.56 -4.45
CA HIS A 15 0.40 -5.87 -3.57
C HIS A 15 0.21 -6.66 -2.28
N HIS A 16 0.53 -6.06 -1.12
CA HIS A 16 0.41 -6.76 0.15
C HIS A 16 -0.17 -5.91 1.26
N ALA A 17 -1.06 -6.50 2.06
CA ALA A 17 -1.57 -5.89 3.28
C ALA A 17 -0.58 -6.09 4.42
N PHE A 18 -0.29 -5.03 5.15
CA PHE A 18 0.48 -5.05 6.38
C PHE A 18 -0.44 -4.85 7.57
N TYR A 19 -0.63 -5.88 8.40
CA TYR A 19 -1.43 -5.82 9.62
C TYR A 19 -0.52 -5.50 10.80
N TYR A 20 -0.77 -4.35 11.46
CA TYR A 20 -0.01 -3.91 12.63
C TYR A 20 -0.90 -3.78 13.86
N GLU A 21 -0.34 -4.06 15.04
CA GLU A 21 -1.05 -4.01 16.32
C GLU A 21 -0.92 -2.66 17.03
N ASP A 22 0.21 -1.96 16.80
CA ASP A 22 0.49 -0.66 17.40
C ASP A 22 1.34 0.24 16.49
N LEU A 23 1.51 1.50 16.93
CA LEU A 23 2.24 2.52 16.16
C LEU A 23 3.75 2.31 16.14
N ASP A 24 4.32 1.58 17.08
CA ASP A 24 5.75 1.30 17.11
C ASP A 24 6.05 0.24 16.05
N GLU A 25 5.27 -0.84 15.97
CA GLU A 25 5.36 -1.83 14.88
C GLU A 25 5.15 -1.19 13.51
N TYR A 26 4.10 -0.34 13.39
CA TYR A 26 3.85 0.42 12.17
C TYR A 26 5.06 1.22 11.71
N ALA A 27 5.67 1.98 12.62
CA ALA A 27 6.79 2.82 12.31
C ALA A 27 8.05 2.01 11.97
N GLU A 28 8.38 0.98 12.76
CA GLU A 28 9.55 0.12 12.52
C GLU A 28 9.49 -0.58 11.17
N VAL A 29 8.34 -1.15 10.80
CA VAL A 29 8.16 -1.83 9.52
C VAL A 29 8.20 -0.84 8.36
N THR A 30 7.58 0.33 8.51
CA THR A 30 7.61 1.39 7.50
C THR A 30 9.03 1.91 7.28
N GLU A 31 9.78 2.20 8.37
CA GLU A 31 11.18 2.64 8.29
C GLU A 31 12.07 1.59 7.60
N ALA A 32 11.90 0.33 7.95
CA ALA A 32 12.65 -0.76 7.34
C ALA A 32 12.33 -0.91 5.84
N PHE A 33 11.05 -0.82 5.47
CA PHE A 33 10.60 -0.90 4.08
C PHE A 33 11.14 0.26 3.23
N VAL A 34 11.07 1.49 3.75
CA VAL A 34 11.63 2.69 3.10
C VAL A 34 13.14 2.59 3.00
N GLY A 35 13.82 2.25 4.09
CA GLY A 35 15.28 2.16 4.14
C GLY A 35 15.84 1.09 3.19
N ASP A 36 15.17 -0.06 3.06
CA ASP A 36 15.54 -1.10 2.09
C ASP A 36 15.42 -0.60 0.64
N GLY A 37 14.38 0.18 0.31
CA GLY A 37 14.23 0.77 -1.02
C GLY A 37 15.29 1.79 -1.35
N LEU A 38 15.50 2.74 -0.46
CA LEU A 38 16.54 3.77 -0.63
C LEU A 38 17.94 3.15 -0.72
N GLY A 39 18.21 2.10 0.06
CA GLY A 39 19.45 1.35 0.00
C GLY A 39 19.70 0.61 -1.33
N ARG A 40 18.66 0.41 -2.14
CA ARG A 40 18.70 -0.17 -3.50
C ARG A 40 18.59 0.86 -4.62
N ASP A 41 18.67 2.14 -4.29
CA ASP A 41 18.47 3.25 -5.22
C ASP A 41 17.06 3.26 -5.86
N GLU A 42 16.05 2.77 -5.14
CA GLU A 42 14.65 2.82 -5.57
C GLU A 42 14.00 4.16 -5.19
N ALA A 43 13.06 4.63 -6.00
CA ALA A 43 12.18 5.72 -5.59
C ALA A 43 11.08 5.18 -4.67
N VAL A 44 10.83 5.89 -3.58
CA VAL A 44 9.86 5.48 -2.55
C VAL A 44 8.76 6.52 -2.40
N LEU A 45 7.50 6.11 -2.60
CA LEU A 45 6.33 6.94 -2.31
C LEU A 45 5.61 6.41 -1.07
N VAL A 46 5.42 7.29 -0.09
CA VAL A 46 4.66 7.01 1.14
C VAL A 46 3.45 7.94 1.19
N ALA A 47 2.27 7.40 0.93
CA ALA A 47 1.00 8.12 0.90
C ALA A 47 0.12 7.64 2.07
N VAL A 48 -0.01 8.45 3.12
CA VAL A 48 -0.63 8.06 4.40
C VAL A 48 -1.48 9.19 4.98
N PRO A 49 -2.45 8.90 5.89
CA PRO A 49 -3.25 9.95 6.53
C PRO A 49 -2.40 10.87 7.42
N THR A 50 -2.90 12.09 7.69
CA THR A 50 -2.18 13.15 8.42
C THR A 50 -1.50 12.67 9.71
N ALA A 51 -2.17 11.85 10.52
CA ALA A 51 -1.59 11.37 11.78
C ALA A 51 -0.34 10.49 11.54
N ARG A 52 -0.36 9.66 10.51
CA ARG A 52 0.79 8.82 10.10
C ARG A 52 1.86 9.66 9.39
N PHE A 53 1.45 10.61 8.55
CA PHE A 53 2.35 11.56 7.92
C PHE A 53 3.18 12.32 8.96
N ASP A 54 2.56 12.85 10.01
CA ASP A 54 3.26 13.58 11.06
C ASP A 54 4.19 12.70 11.90
N LEU A 55 3.83 11.42 12.10
CA LEU A 55 4.69 10.42 12.73
C LEU A 55 5.94 10.16 11.87
N LEU A 56 5.73 9.78 10.60
CA LEU A 56 6.80 9.36 9.70
C LEU A 56 7.72 10.50 9.30
N ARG A 57 7.23 11.73 9.16
CA ARG A 57 8.05 12.91 8.89
C ARG A 57 9.13 13.17 9.96
N ARG A 58 8.95 12.65 11.18
CA ARG A 58 9.94 12.76 12.26
C ARG A 58 10.96 11.61 12.26
N ARG A 59 10.64 10.51 11.62
CA ARG A 59 11.42 9.27 11.62
C ARG A 59 12.16 9.00 10.32
N LEU A 60 11.56 9.35 9.18
CA LEU A 60 12.15 9.14 7.86
C LEU A 60 13.18 10.24 7.52
N PRO A 61 14.15 9.95 6.63
CA PRO A 61 15.12 10.92 6.13
C PRO A 61 14.41 12.14 5.50
N ARG A 62 14.86 13.37 5.84
CA ARG A 62 14.20 14.59 5.37
C ARG A 62 14.69 15.07 4.01
N ASP A 63 15.97 14.86 3.73
CA ASP A 63 16.66 15.39 2.56
C ASP A 63 16.99 14.26 1.56
N GLU A 64 16.09 13.29 1.45
CA GLU A 64 16.24 12.15 0.55
C GLU A 64 15.51 12.42 -0.77
N PRO A 65 16.22 12.65 -1.88
CA PRO A 65 15.61 13.07 -3.15
C PRO A 65 14.69 11.99 -3.77
N HIS A 66 14.87 10.73 -3.36
CA HIS A 66 14.09 9.60 -3.88
C HIS A 66 12.97 9.17 -2.93
N LEU A 67 12.74 9.92 -1.83
CA LEU A 67 11.63 9.70 -0.91
C LEU A 67 10.57 10.79 -1.05
N GLN A 68 9.38 10.40 -1.44
CA GLN A 68 8.21 11.27 -1.47
C GLN A 68 7.22 10.88 -0.37
N LEU A 69 6.97 11.78 0.56
CA LEU A 69 5.97 11.62 1.62
C LEU A 69 4.76 12.50 1.35
N VAL A 70 3.58 11.90 1.22
CA VAL A 70 2.32 12.57 0.87
C VAL A 70 1.29 12.38 1.97
N ASP A 71 0.72 13.50 2.45
CA ASP A 71 -0.49 13.46 3.29
C ASP A 71 -1.71 13.25 2.39
N MET A 72 -2.27 12.02 2.44
CA MET A 72 -3.42 11.67 1.61
C MET A 72 -4.79 12.04 2.21
N SER A 73 -4.83 12.70 3.36
CA SER A 73 -6.11 13.11 3.97
C SER A 73 -6.90 14.11 3.10
N ARG A 74 -6.24 14.79 2.17
CA ARG A 74 -6.88 15.66 1.19
C ARG A 74 -7.15 14.98 -0.15
N PRO A 75 -6.14 14.45 -0.88
CA PRO A 75 -6.37 13.71 -2.14
C PRO A 75 -7.10 12.39 -1.90
N GLY A 76 -6.83 11.70 -0.78
CA GLY A 76 -7.38 10.39 -0.44
C GLY A 76 -8.84 10.41 0.05
N ARG A 77 -9.49 11.58 0.14
CA ARG A 77 -10.95 11.65 0.29
C ARG A 77 -11.69 11.06 -0.92
N ASN A 78 -11.04 11.06 -2.07
CA ASN A 78 -11.53 10.39 -3.27
C ASN A 78 -10.52 9.32 -3.67
N PRO A 79 -10.76 8.03 -3.38
CA PRO A 79 -9.86 6.93 -3.72
C PRO A 79 -9.52 6.86 -5.21
N GLY A 80 -10.44 7.30 -6.09
CA GLY A 80 -10.20 7.38 -7.53
C GLY A 80 -9.05 8.32 -7.94
N ARG A 81 -8.56 9.19 -7.04
CA ARG A 81 -7.38 10.03 -7.28
C ARG A 81 -6.07 9.42 -6.85
N ILE A 82 -6.12 8.30 -6.14
CA ILE A 82 -4.92 7.64 -5.61
C ILE A 82 -4.26 6.80 -6.72
N ILE A 83 -5.03 6.13 -7.57
CA ILE A 83 -4.50 5.34 -8.70
C ILE A 83 -3.68 6.21 -9.67
N PRO A 84 -4.16 7.39 -10.13
CA PRO A 84 -3.33 8.31 -10.92
C PRO A 84 -2.04 8.73 -10.23
N LEU A 85 -2.06 9.02 -8.92
CA LEU A 85 -0.85 9.34 -8.17
C LEU A 85 0.20 8.22 -8.25
N TRP A 86 -0.23 6.96 -8.06
CA TRP A 86 0.64 5.80 -8.21
C TRP A 86 1.14 5.63 -9.62
N HIS A 87 0.26 5.77 -10.61
CA HIS A 87 0.61 5.63 -12.02
C HIS A 87 1.68 6.65 -12.44
N ASP A 88 1.48 7.92 -12.10
CA ASP A 88 2.43 8.99 -12.43
C ASP A 88 3.78 8.73 -11.76
N PHE A 89 3.78 8.41 -10.46
CA PHE A 89 5.01 8.11 -9.73
C PHE A 89 5.77 6.91 -10.30
N VAL A 90 5.07 5.80 -10.61
CA VAL A 90 5.69 4.61 -11.21
C VAL A 90 6.28 4.95 -12.57
N THR A 91 5.49 5.59 -13.45
CA THR A 91 5.92 5.92 -14.81
C THR A 91 7.13 6.85 -14.82
N GLU A 92 7.10 7.96 -14.07
CA GLU A 92 8.19 8.92 -14.01
C GLU A 92 9.52 8.28 -13.57
N ASN A 93 9.48 7.39 -12.58
CA ASN A 93 10.70 6.79 -12.05
C ASN A 93 11.20 5.62 -12.90
N THR A 94 10.30 4.78 -13.43
CA THR A 94 10.70 3.66 -14.30
C THR A 94 11.20 4.13 -15.67
N ASP A 95 10.64 5.20 -16.22
CA ASP A 95 11.16 5.85 -17.44
C ASP A 95 12.58 6.42 -17.22
N ALA A 96 12.89 6.82 -15.99
CA ALA A 96 14.23 7.20 -15.58
C ALA A 96 15.17 6.00 -15.27
N GLY A 97 14.69 4.76 -15.47
CA GLY A 97 15.44 3.53 -15.22
C GLY A 97 15.58 3.15 -13.75
N ARG A 98 14.74 3.72 -12.85
CA ARG A 98 14.77 3.51 -11.42
C ARG A 98 13.72 2.50 -10.97
N GLY A 99 14.08 1.59 -10.03
CA GLY A 99 13.10 0.78 -9.32
C GLY A 99 12.20 1.65 -8.45
N VAL A 100 11.01 1.16 -8.14
CA VAL A 100 10.03 1.88 -7.32
C VAL A 100 9.44 0.99 -6.25
N ARG A 101 9.03 1.59 -5.14
CA ARG A 101 8.18 0.95 -4.13
C ARG A 101 7.25 1.94 -3.48
N GLY A 102 6.17 1.44 -2.87
CA GLY A 102 5.17 2.30 -2.29
C GLY A 102 4.58 1.82 -0.97
N ILE A 103 4.10 2.79 -0.19
CA ILE A 103 3.24 2.58 0.97
C ILE A 103 1.99 3.42 0.77
N GLY A 104 0.81 2.78 0.79
CA GLY A 104 -0.48 3.44 0.68
C GLY A 104 -1.41 3.04 1.82
N GLU A 105 -1.90 4.00 2.60
CA GLU A 105 -2.86 3.75 3.69
C GLU A 105 -4.20 4.46 3.41
N PRO A 106 -5.02 3.96 2.44
CA PRO A 106 -6.31 4.56 2.14
C PRO A 106 -7.37 4.20 3.20
N VAL A 107 -7.18 3.13 3.95
CA VAL A 107 -8.11 2.62 4.97
C VAL A 107 -7.60 2.95 6.36
N TRP A 108 -8.32 3.82 7.09
CA TRP A 108 -8.00 4.16 8.49
C TRP A 108 -9.25 4.30 9.35
N ALA A 109 -9.10 4.19 10.66
CA ALA A 109 -10.17 4.39 11.63
C ALA A 109 -10.77 5.80 11.51
N GLY A 110 -12.11 5.89 11.55
CA GLY A 110 -12.85 7.14 11.42
C GLY A 110 -13.35 7.47 10.02
N ARG A 111 -13.06 6.65 9.00
CA ARG A 111 -13.78 6.70 7.73
C ARG A 111 -15.23 6.23 7.90
N THR A 112 -16.13 6.84 7.15
CA THR A 112 -17.52 6.39 7.07
C THR A 112 -17.62 5.04 6.34
N PRO A 113 -18.71 4.27 6.54
CA PRO A 113 -18.91 3.01 5.81
C PRO A 113 -18.87 3.17 4.29
N ALA A 114 -19.38 4.27 3.75
CA ALA A 114 -19.32 4.56 2.30
C ALA A 114 -17.88 4.79 1.84
N GLU A 115 -17.08 5.57 2.58
CA GLU A 115 -15.65 5.77 2.26
C GLU A 115 -14.86 4.47 2.38
N LEU A 116 -15.18 3.59 3.34
CA LEU A 116 -14.53 2.28 3.46
C LEU A 116 -14.85 1.39 2.27
N ALA A 117 -16.11 1.38 1.80
CA ALA A 117 -16.49 0.63 0.60
C ALA A 117 -15.72 1.13 -0.64
N GLU A 118 -15.62 2.46 -0.83
CA GLU A 118 -14.81 3.04 -1.91
C GLU A 118 -13.32 2.67 -1.80
N CYS A 119 -12.76 2.64 -0.59
CA CYS A 119 -11.38 2.20 -0.37
C CYS A 119 -11.19 0.73 -0.72
N GLN A 120 -12.14 -0.15 -0.38
CA GLN A 120 -12.08 -1.57 -0.73
C GLN A 120 -12.09 -1.77 -2.25
N TRP A 121 -12.93 -1.02 -2.97
CA TRP A 121 -12.91 -1.01 -4.43
C TRP A 121 -11.56 -0.53 -4.98
N HIS A 122 -11.02 0.53 -4.41
CA HIS A 122 -9.71 1.05 -4.80
C HIS A 122 -8.62 -0.02 -4.66
N GLU A 123 -8.58 -0.76 -3.55
CA GLU A 123 -7.61 -1.82 -3.31
C GLU A 123 -7.72 -2.98 -4.34
N MET A 124 -8.94 -3.33 -4.75
CA MET A 124 -9.15 -4.31 -5.81
C MET A 124 -8.70 -3.77 -7.17
N LEU A 125 -9.03 -2.50 -7.47
CA LEU A 125 -8.66 -1.85 -8.74
C LEU A 125 -7.16 -1.64 -8.89
N LEU A 126 -6.39 -1.50 -7.81
CA LEU A 126 -4.92 -1.45 -7.88
C LEU A 126 -4.34 -2.71 -8.52
N ASN A 127 -4.87 -3.90 -8.20
CA ASN A 127 -4.41 -5.15 -8.80
C ASN A 127 -4.66 -5.17 -10.32
N LEU A 128 -5.77 -4.60 -10.79
CA LEU A 128 -6.07 -4.49 -12.20
C LEU A 128 -5.22 -3.42 -12.89
N ALA A 129 -5.13 -2.23 -12.28
CA ALA A 129 -4.42 -1.07 -12.85
C ALA A 129 -2.92 -1.36 -13.06
N PHE A 130 -2.33 -2.17 -12.18
CA PHE A 130 -0.89 -2.49 -12.20
C PHE A 130 -0.58 -3.93 -12.63
N ALA A 131 -1.57 -4.68 -13.14
CA ALA A 131 -1.38 -6.07 -13.59
C ALA A 131 -0.26 -6.23 -14.64
N ASN A 132 -0.04 -5.21 -15.49
CA ASN A 132 0.97 -5.17 -16.54
C ASN A 132 2.04 -4.09 -16.31
N ALA A 133 2.09 -3.51 -15.12
CA ALA A 133 3.10 -2.51 -14.78
C ALA A 133 4.47 -3.16 -14.53
N PRO A 134 5.56 -2.38 -14.58
CA PRO A 134 6.85 -2.82 -14.05
C PRO A 134 6.72 -3.36 -12.63
N ALA A 135 7.59 -4.29 -12.27
CA ALA A 135 7.56 -4.90 -10.94
C ALA A 135 7.84 -3.86 -9.84
N PHE A 136 6.93 -3.73 -8.90
CA PHE A 136 7.16 -2.96 -7.68
C PHE A 136 6.32 -3.47 -6.51
N PRO A 137 6.83 -3.40 -5.27
CA PRO A 137 6.07 -3.71 -4.08
C PRO A 137 5.25 -2.49 -3.63
N LEU A 138 3.96 -2.71 -3.37
CA LEU A 138 3.06 -1.77 -2.72
C LEU A 138 2.56 -2.38 -1.41
N MET A 139 2.88 -1.74 -0.30
CA MET A 139 2.46 -2.12 1.04
C MET A 139 1.28 -1.26 1.48
N CYS A 140 0.18 -1.89 1.89
CA CYS A 140 -1.01 -1.22 2.42
C CYS A 140 -1.17 -1.56 3.92
N PRO A 141 -0.90 -0.59 4.83
CA PRO A 141 -1.04 -0.78 6.26
C PRO A 141 -2.49 -0.84 6.73
N TYR A 142 -2.77 -1.73 7.71
CA TYR A 142 -4.08 -1.92 8.35
C TYR A 142 -3.92 -2.01 9.87
N ASP A 143 -4.56 -1.08 10.59
CA ASP A 143 -4.60 -1.03 12.05
C ASP A 143 -5.55 -2.09 12.60
N VAL A 144 -5.01 -3.19 13.14
CA VAL A 144 -5.81 -4.29 13.68
C VAL A 144 -6.62 -3.86 14.90
N SER A 145 -6.13 -2.90 15.66
CA SER A 145 -6.78 -2.41 16.88
C SER A 145 -7.88 -1.38 16.59
N GLY A 146 -7.76 -0.64 15.48
CA GLY A 146 -8.64 0.48 15.12
C GLY A 146 -9.69 0.17 14.06
N LEU A 147 -9.56 -0.92 13.31
CA LEU A 147 -10.46 -1.31 12.23
C LEU A 147 -11.36 -2.49 12.63
N ASP A 148 -12.58 -2.50 12.13
CA ASP A 148 -13.50 -3.61 12.36
C ASP A 148 -13.11 -4.88 11.61
N PRO A 149 -13.53 -6.08 12.08
CA PRO A 149 -13.15 -7.35 11.47
C PRO A 149 -13.57 -7.49 10.00
N ALA A 150 -14.71 -6.91 9.58
CA ALA A 150 -15.18 -7.00 8.20
C ALA A 150 -14.28 -6.20 7.26
N THR A 151 -13.78 -5.03 7.70
CA THR A 151 -12.77 -4.24 6.97
C THR A 151 -11.44 -5.01 6.83
N LEU A 152 -10.97 -5.66 7.90
CA LEU A 152 -9.75 -6.48 7.84
C LEU A 152 -9.91 -7.71 6.95
N ASP A 153 -11.10 -8.34 6.94
CA ASP A 153 -11.39 -9.45 6.02
C ASP A 153 -11.50 -9.01 4.56
N ALA A 154 -12.03 -7.80 4.30
CA ALA A 154 -12.02 -7.22 2.97
C ALA A 154 -10.59 -6.97 2.46
N ALA A 155 -9.68 -6.50 3.32
CA ALA A 155 -8.27 -6.35 3.00
C ALA A 155 -7.63 -7.69 2.59
N ARG A 156 -7.93 -8.80 3.29
CA ARG A 156 -7.43 -10.14 2.90
C ARG A 156 -7.93 -10.59 1.54
N ARG A 157 -9.14 -10.18 1.15
CA ARG A 157 -9.71 -10.51 -0.18
C ARG A 157 -9.11 -9.67 -1.31
N SER A 158 -8.64 -8.46 -1.05
CA SER A 158 -8.08 -7.56 -2.05
C SER A 158 -6.56 -7.68 -2.21
N HIS A 159 -5.87 -8.35 -1.30
CA HIS A 159 -4.40 -8.47 -1.33
C HIS A 159 -3.97 -9.93 -1.50
N PRO A 160 -3.14 -10.24 -2.53
CA PRO A 160 -2.61 -11.59 -2.73
C PRO A 160 -1.65 -12.04 -1.64
N LEU A 161 -1.02 -11.09 -0.96
CA LEU A 161 -0.08 -11.33 0.14
C LEU A 161 -0.48 -10.53 1.38
N THR A 162 -0.15 -11.08 2.55
CA THR A 162 -0.28 -10.39 3.84
C THR A 162 1.06 -10.41 4.56
N TYR A 163 1.34 -9.36 5.33
CA TYR A 163 2.48 -9.27 6.23
C TYR A 163 1.97 -8.97 7.64
N SER A 164 2.36 -9.81 8.60
CA SER A 164 2.01 -9.66 10.01
C SER A 164 3.07 -10.34 10.86
N ARG A 165 3.43 -9.75 12.00
CA ARG A 165 4.39 -10.34 12.98
C ARG A 165 5.67 -10.85 12.32
N GLY A 166 6.23 -10.10 11.38
CA GLY A 166 7.48 -10.43 10.71
C GLY A 166 7.39 -11.52 9.64
N ARG A 167 6.19 -11.92 9.19
CA ARG A 167 5.98 -12.99 8.22
C ARG A 167 5.11 -12.55 7.05
N PHE A 168 5.50 -13.01 5.87
CA PHE A 168 4.67 -12.96 4.67
C PHE A 168 3.89 -14.27 4.50
N GLU A 169 2.61 -14.14 4.19
CA GLU A 169 1.73 -15.27 3.90
C GLU A 169 0.91 -14.98 2.65
N ARG A 170 0.56 -16.03 1.88
CA ARG A 170 -0.42 -15.88 0.80
C ARG A 170 -1.81 -15.78 1.40
N SER A 171 -2.62 -14.89 0.86
CA SER A 171 -4.02 -14.80 1.25
C SER A 171 -4.80 -15.93 0.58
N GLU A 172 -5.29 -16.89 1.38
CA GLU A 172 -6.12 -18.00 0.90
C GLU A 172 -7.50 -17.56 0.41
N VAL A 173 -7.91 -16.34 0.79
CA VAL A 173 -9.22 -15.76 0.43
C VAL A 173 -9.10 -14.64 -0.60
N PHE A 174 -7.93 -14.50 -1.23
CA PHE A 174 -7.75 -13.49 -2.28
C PHE A 174 -8.72 -13.74 -3.44
N ALA A 175 -9.53 -12.72 -3.75
CA ALA A 175 -10.61 -12.83 -4.76
C ALA A 175 -10.10 -12.81 -6.22
N GLY A 176 -8.79 -12.66 -6.43
CA GLY A 176 -8.22 -12.49 -7.76
C GLY A 176 -8.28 -11.04 -8.27
N VAL A 177 -7.81 -10.84 -9.49
CA VAL A 177 -7.95 -9.57 -10.19
C VAL A 177 -9.36 -9.53 -10.79
N PRO A 178 -10.15 -8.47 -10.57
CA PRO A 178 -11.48 -8.36 -11.16
C PRO A 178 -11.43 -8.50 -12.67
N ASP A 179 -12.33 -9.28 -13.26
CA ASP A 179 -12.49 -9.31 -14.71
C ASP A 179 -13.26 -8.07 -15.15
N PRO A 180 -12.65 -7.16 -15.95
CA PRO A 180 -13.33 -5.94 -16.40
C PRO A 180 -14.51 -6.20 -17.33
N SER A 181 -14.72 -7.44 -17.78
CA SER A 181 -15.87 -7.84 -18.60
C SER A 181 -17.07 -8.36 -17.78
N GLU A 182 -16.88 -8.59 -16.48
CA GLU A 182 -17.98 -8.96 -15.58
C GLU A 182 -18.73 -7.70 -15.13
N ASP A 183 -20.07 -7.75 -15.19
CA ASP A 183 -20.93 -6.69 -14.66
C ASP A 183 -20.74 -6.62 -13.14
N PHE A 184 -20.08 -5.56 -12.68
CA PHE A 184 -19.96 -5.30 -11.25
C PHE A 184 -21.31 -4.84 -10.70
N ASP A 185 -22.03 -5.72 -10.01
CA ASP A 185 -23.16 -5.34 -9.17
C ASP A 185 -22.63 -4.46 -8.03
N VAL A 186 -22.63 -3.14 -8.26
CA VAL A 186 -22.33 -2.16 -7.22
C VAL A 186 -23.57 -2.04 -6.34
N PRO A 187 -23.57 -2.50 -5.08
CA PRO A 187 -24.68 -2.22 -4.18
C PRO A 187 -24.76 -0.71 -3.99
N LEU A 188 -25.88 -0.11 -4.41
CA LEU A 188 -26.22 1.30 -4.22
C LEU A 188 -26.49 1.57 -2.73
#